data_6746074d079e050a32c04ba353d4ee0d
#
_entry.id   6746074d079e050a32c04ba353d4ee0d
#
_cell.length_a   1.000
_cell.length_b   1.000
_cell.length_c   1.000
_cell.angle_alpha   90.00
_cell.angle_beta   90.00
_cell.angle_gamma   90.00
#
_symmetry.space_group_name_H-M   'P 1'
#
loop_
_entity.id
_entity.type
_entity.pdbx_description
1 polymer ?
#
loop_
_entity_poly.entity_id
_entity_poly.type
_entity_poly.pdbx_seq_one_letter_code
_entity_poly.pdbx_strand_id
1 'polypeptide(L)'
;MKRLISLAVAVMLITLLGVCRSRAYNEYNLTDLAACSSVKSDSNGKGGFVCAFSGNTVFSARLVPDFSAYNFSVGGRIRSVSQSGSYTYALVFDDAFTNKYSVYSLNLDNGNVSQNTFVDENFMTNSFSVTDNRIYYIKTDSLKSYVACRDFSSDKKSKITFSDNVNEVFNNNGKSYARLCDGSIYKLSQSSATYVADTGELKNIYNAGINRVINEDGFIVSLSDNSRNYVSNAAAENVSVSDGKIYSAVNYRLNLKTSEKTKSVSIPDRATAVVSYKNQCAVLLDNGTVQVFGSGDFEEKKTNGNDGSNDDHNSSKSDIQPNNSEYLFSDGIVYGI
;
A
#
# COMPACT_ATOMS: atom_id res chain seq x y z
N MET A 1 9.40 -43.14 -31.20
CA MET A 1 10.27 -42.89 -30.04
C MET A 1 10.89 -41.50 -30.02
N LYS A 2 11.61 -41.00 -31.03
CA LYS A 2 12.24 -39.65 -30.98
C LYS A 2 11.28 -38.46 -30.71
N ARG A 3 10.04 -38.47 -31.20
CA ARG A 3 9.06 -37.40 -30.98
C ARG A 3 8.46 -37.38 -29.57
N LEU A 4 8.34 -38.51 -28.89
CA LEU A 4 7.86 -38.60 -27.51
C LEU A 4 8.93 -38.11 -26.51
N ILE A 5 10.22 -38.33 -26.79
CA ILE A 5 11.32 -37.83 -25.97
C ILE A 5 11.44 -36.33 -26.08
N SER A 6 11.21 -35.73 -27.27
CA SER A 6 11.21 -34.27 -27.45
C SER A 6 10.10 -33.58 -26.70
N LEU A 7 8.91 -34.17 -26.61
CA LEU A 7 7.78 -33.62 -25.86
C LEU A 7 8.01 -33.69 -24.35
N ALA A 8 8.58 -34.79 -23.85
CA ALA A 8 8.91 -34.96 -22.43
C ALA A 8 9.99 -33.97 -21.97
N VAL A 9 11.02 -33.72 -22.82
CA VAL A 9 12.07 -32.74 -22.54
C VAL A 9 11.53 -31.32 -22.57
N ALA A 10 10.62 -30.98 -23.50
CA ALA A 10 9.97 -29.67 -23.54
C ALA A 10 9.08 -29.43 -22.30
N VAL A 11 8.33 -30.43 -21.83
CA VAL A 11 7.54 -30.36 -20.61
C VAL A 11 8.44 -30.26 -19.37
N MET A 12 9.56 -30.94 -19.32
CA MET A 12 10.54 -30.83 -18.23
C MET A 12 11.26 -29.47 -18.23
N LEU A 13 11.58 -28.91 -19.39
CA LEU A 13 12.17 -27.56 -19.46
C LEU A 13 11.17 -26.46 -19.02
N ILE A 14 9.88 -26.63 -19.29
CA ILE A 14 8.85 -25.69 -18.84
C ILE A 14 8.66 -25.78 -17.31
N THR A 15 8.90 -26.94 -16.69
CA THR A 15 8.87 -27.10 -15.23
C THR A 15 10.17 -26.66 -14.55
N LEU A 16 11.31 -26.64 -15.25
CA LEU A 16 12.61 -26.18 -14.74
C LEU A 16 12.86 -24.67 -14.93
N LEU A 17 12.20 -24.03 -15.87
CA LEU A 17 12.04 -22.58 -15.90
C LEU A 17 11.00 -22.25 -14.83
N GLY A 18 11.45 -22.09 -13.60
CA GLY A 18 10.63 -21.74 -12.45
C GLY A 18 9.83 -20.46 -12.70
N VAL A 19 8.77 -20.59 -13.48
CA VAL A 19 7.72 -19.58 -13.54
C VAL A 19 7.09 -19.63 -12.16
N CYS A 20 7.44 -18.69 -11.29
CA CYS A 20 6.68 -18.40 -10.09
C CYS A 20 5.23 -18.13 -10.53
N ARG A 21 4.41 -19.17 -10.56
CA ARG A 21 2.98 -18.98 -10.78
C ARG A 21 2.43 -18.40 -9.50
N SER A 22 1.95 -17.15 -9.55
CA SER A 22 1.05 -16.67 -8.52
C SER A 22 -0.14 -17.61 -8.45
N ARG A 23 -0.45 -18.10 -7.26
CA ARG A 23 -1.74 -18.76 -7.04
C ARG A 23 -2.75 -17.65 -6.82
N ALA A 24 -3.78 -17.59 -7.68
CA ALA A 24 -4.96 -16.81 -7.37
C ALA A 24 -5.55 -17.36 -6.06
N TYR A 25 -5.72 -16.51 -5.08
CA TYR A 25 -6.42 -16.88 -3.84
C TYR A 25 -7.89 -17.07 -4.21
N ASN A 26 -8.38 -18.29 -4.23
CA ASN A 26 -9.79 -18.60 -4.51
C ASN A 26 -10.69 -18.42 -3.28
N GLU A 27 -10.11 -18.16 -2.11
CA GLU A 27 -10.82 -17.82 -0.88
C GLU A 27 -10.26 -16.51 -0.38
N TYR A 28 -11.14 -15.52 -0.25
CA TYR A 28 -10.84 -14.12 0.04
C TYR A 28 -10.41 -13.87 1.49
N ASN A 29 -9.73 -14.82 2.12
CA ASN A 29 -9.18 -14.64 3.44
C ASN A 29 -7.80 -14.01 3.35
N LEU A 30 -7.70 -12.72 3.64
CA LEU A 30 -6.45 -11.98 3.73
C LEU A 30 -5.81 -12.06 5.12
N THR A 31 -6.11 -13.09 5.91
CA THR A 31 -5.58 -13.26 7.27
C THR A 31 -4.07 -13.22 7.30
N ASP A 32 -3.41 -13.94 6.38
CA ASP A 32 -1.95 -13.94 6.30
C ASP A 32 -1.38 -12.56 5.97
N LEU A 33 -2.08 -11.80 5.12
CA LEU A 33 -1.70 -10.42 4.79
C LEU A 33 -1.92 -9.50 5.98
N ALA A 34 -3.08 -9.57 6.64
CA ALA A 34 -3.41 -8.77 7.81
C ALA A 34 -2.48 -9.07 9.00
N ALA A 35 -2.04 -10.32 9.15
CA ALA A 35 -1.10 -10.75 10.20
C ALA A 35 0.35 -10.31 9.96
N CYS A 36 0.69 -9.74 8.80
CA CYS A 36 2.03 -9.24 8.54
C CYS A 36 2.34 -8.02 9.42
N SER A 37 3.58 -7.93 9.90
CA SER A 37 4.03 -6.83 10.78
C SER A 37 4.05 -5.44 10.12
N SER A 38 3.97 -5.38 8.81
CA SER A 38 4.02 -4.13 8.03
C SER A 38 3.19 -4.28 6.76
N VAL A 39 1.92 -3.93 6.86
CA VAL A 39 1.04 -3.82 5.70
C VAL A 39 1.22 -2.42 5.09
N LYS A 40 1.47 -2.37 3.79
CA LYS A 40 1.52 -1.12 3.03
C LYS A 40 0.24 -0.95 2.25
N SER A 41 -0.34 0.22 2.33
CA SER A 41 -1.52 0.63 1.57
C SER A 41 -1.16 1.65 0.51
N ASP A 42 -1.87 1.65 -0.61
CA ASP A 42 -1.78 2.67 -1.65
C ASP A 42 -3.14 2.86 -2.30
N SER A 43 -3.51 4.12 -2.52
CA SER A 43 -4.71 4.49 -3.26
C SER A 43 -4.29 5.35 -4.44
N ASN A 44 -4.48 4.84 -5.64
CA ASN A 44 -4.01 5.48 -6.86
C ASN A 44 -5.07 5.49 -7.96
N GLY A 45 -4.73 5.95 -9.16
CA GLY A 45 -5.65 6.04 -10.30
C GLY A 45 -6.14 4.70 -10.86
N LYS A 46 -5.70 3.57 -10.30
CA LYS A 46 -6.10 2.21 -10.69
C LYS A 46 -6.91 1.48 -9.62
N GLY A 47 -6.89 1.98 -8.37
CA GLY A 47 -7.61 1.36 -7.27
C GLY A 47 -7.01 1.64 -5.90
N GLY A 48 -7.56 0.95 -4.91
CA GLY A 48 -7.01 0.85 -3.56
C GLY A 48 -6.35 -0.51 -3.35
N PHE A 49 -5.10 -0.50 -2.92
CA PHE A 49 -4.22 -1.65 -2.86
C PHE A 49 -3.63 -1.83 -1.48
N VAL A 50 -3.39 -3.09 -1.11
CA VAL A 50 -2.60 -3.46 0.08
C VAL A 50 -1.56 -4.50 -0.31
N CYS A 51 -0.38 -4.41 0.29
CA CYS A 51 0.66 -5.43 0.12
C CYS A 51 1.49 -5.60 1.39
N ALA A 52 1.99 -6.80 1.59
CA ALA A 52 2.85 -7.16 2.71
C ALA A 52 3.72 -8.36 2.34
N PHE A 53 4.63 -8.74 3.24
CA PHE A 53 5.37 -9.99 3.11
C PHE A 53 5.60 -10.64 4.47
N SER A 54 5.73 -11.96 4.45
CA SER A 54 6.14 -12.76 5.60
C SER A 54 7.07 -13.87 5.12
N GLY A 55 8.24 -14.00 5.74
CA GLY A 55 9.27 -14.91 5.30
C GLY A 55 9.72 -14.61 3.86
N ASN A 56 9.50 -15.55 2.97
CA ASN A 56 9.80 -15.45 1.54
C ASN A 56 8.53 -15.31 0.66
N THR A 57 7.36 -15.07 1.26
CA THR A 57 6.09 -14.93 0.55
C THR A 57 5.63 -13.49 0.55
N VAL A 58 5.26 -13.00 -0.62
CA VAL A 58 4.62 -11.69 -0.84
C VAL A 58 3.12 -11.91 -0.96
N PHE A 59 2.36 -11.10 -0.26
CA PHE A 59 0.91 -11.02 -0.33
C PHE A 59 0.52 -9.67 -0.92
N SER A 60 -0.45 -9.65 -1.83
CA SER A 60 -0.92 -8.41 -2.41
C SER A 60 -2.37 -8.52 -2.85
N ALA A 61 -3.13 -7.45 -2.63
CA ALA A 61 -4.51 -7.38 -3.06
C ALA A 61 -4.88 -5.98 -3.54
N ARG A 62 -5.74 -5.92 -4.55
CA ARG A 62 -6.56 -4.76 -4.87
C ARG A 62 -7.91 -4.96 -4.20
N LEU A 63 -8.31 -4.03 -3.34
CA LEU A 63 -9.54 -4.13 -2.56
C LEU A 63 -10.72 -3.42 -3.25
N VAL A 64 -10.45 -2.36 -4.02
CA VAL A 64 -11.42 -1.58 -4.81
C VAL A 64 -10.77 -1.08 -6.11
N PRO A 65 -11.53 -0.91 -7.24
CA PRO A 65 -12.96 -1.18 -7.40
C PRO A 65 -13.29 -2.67 -7.51
N ASP A 66 -12.41 -3.45 -8.16
CA ASP A 66 -12.59 -4.88 -8.39
C ASP A 66 -11.60 -5.66 -7.56
N PHE A 67 -12.09 -6.56 -6.74
CA PHE A 67 -11.25 -7.35 -5.85
C PHE A 67 -10.34 -8.31 -6.63
N SER A 68 -9.06 -8.30 -6.32
CA SER A 68 -8.11 -9.33 -6.75
C SER A 68 -7.03 -9.52 -5.68
N ALA A 69 -6.71 -10.75 -5.36
CA ALA A 69 -5.67 -11.06 -4.37
C ALA A 69 -4.76 -12.17 -4.88
N TYR A 70 -3.46 -11.99 -4.64
CA TYR A 70 -2.43 -12.92 -5.06
C TYR A 70 -1.35 -13.05 -3.99
N ASN A 71 -0.71 -14.21 -3.97
CA ASN A 71 0.55 -14.39 -3.28
C ASN A 71 1.57 -15.10 -4.18
N PHE A 72 2.83 -14.89 -3.91
CA PHE A 72 3.91 -15.61 -4.55
C PHE A 72 5.12 -15.72 -3.63
N SER A 73 5.87 -16.80 -3.78
CA SER A 73 7.10 -17.02 -3.01
C SER A 73 8.33 -16.76 -3.87
N VAL A 74 9.37 -16.24 -3.24
CA VAL A 74 10.67 -15.93 -3.86
C VAL A 74 11.77 -16.81 -3.29
N GLY A 75 12.85 -17.01 -4.03
CA GLY A 75 13.97 -17.87 -3.62
C GLY A 75 14.93 -17.20 -2.61
N GLY A 76 14.91 -15.88 -2.51
CA GLY A 76 15.79 -15.11 -1.66
C GLY A 76 15.10 -14.48 -0.46
N ARG A 77 15.81 -13.61 0.26
CA ARG A 77 15.28 -12.88 1.40
C ARG A 77 14.60 -11.59 0.93
N ILE A 78 13.29 -11.45 1.17
CA ILE A 78 12.57 -10.21 0.91
C ILE A 78 13.10 -9.11 1.85
N ARG A 79 13.44 -7.97 1.28
CA ARG A 79 13.87 -6.77 1.99
C ARG A 79 12.74 -5.79 2.20
N SER A 80 11.91 -5.62 1.18
CA SER A 80 10.79 -4.69 1.21
C SER A 80 9.82 -4.97 0.08
N VAL A 81 8.59 -4.47 0.22
CA VAL A 81 7.58 -4.44 -0.85
C VAL A 81 7.17 -2.98 -1.12
N SER A 82 6.72 -2.73 -2.34
CA SER A 82 6.23 -1.42 -2.78
C SER A 82 5.10 -1.58 -3.78
N GLN A 83 4.12 -0.68 -3.76
CA GLN A 83 3.00 -0.65 -4.70
C GLN A 83 3.17 0.48 -5.70
N SER A 84 2.86 0.23 -6.98
CA SER A 84 2.87 1.26 -8.03
C SER A 84 1.86 0.92 -9.13
N GLY A 85 0.80 1.70 -9.25
CA GLY A 85 -0.31 1.40 -10.16
C GLY A 85 -0.94 0.05 -9.80
N SER A 86 -1.10 -0.84 -10.79
CA SER A 86 -1.58 -2.23 -10.58
C SER A 86 -0.44 -3.23 -10.26
N TYR A 87 0.77 -2.75 -9.98
CA TYR A 87 1.93 -3.62 -9.74
C TYR A 87 2.37 -3.58 -8.28
N THR A 88 2.56 -4.76 -7.69
CA THR A 88 3.30 -4.93 -6.44
C THR A 88 4.71 -5.38 -6.75
N TYR A 89 5.68 -4.68 -6.18
CA TYR A 89 7.09 -4.98 -6.33
C TYR A 89 7.66 -5.53 -5.02
N ALA A 90 8.50 -6.55 -5.14
CA ALA A 90 9.27 -7.08 -4.03
C ALA A 90 10.77 -6.97 -4.33
N LEU A 91 11.50 -6.31 -3.44
CA LEU A 91 12.95 -6.28 -3.46
C LEU A 91 13.49 -7.46 -2.68
N VAL A 92 14.26 -8.30 -3.34
CA VAL A 92 14.79 -9.56 -2.81
C VAL A 92 16.31 -9.55 -2.85
N PHE A 93 16.91 -10.00 -1.78
CA PHE A 93 18.33 -10.26 -1.68
C PHE A 93 18.57 -11.74 -1.96
N ASP A 94 19.17 -12.03 -3.11
CA ASP A 94 19.32 -13.40 -3.59
C ASP A 94 20.59 -14.06 -3.05
N ASP A 95 21.71 -13.34 -3.03
CA ASP A 95 23.02 -13.89 -2.69
C ASP A 95 23.95 -12.85 -2.07
N ALA A 96 24.44 -13.15 -0.86
CA ALA A 96 25.34 -12.29 -0.12
C ALA A 96 26.76 -12.23 -0.70
N PHE A 97 27.23 -13.29 -1.33
CA PHE A 97 28.60 -13.34 -1.86
C PHE A 97 28.77 -12.51 -3.12
N THR A 98 27.71 -12.42 -3.92
CA THR A 98 27.74 -11.70 -5.20
C THR A 98 27.01 -10.37 -5.13
N ASN A 99 26.46 -9.96 -3.98
CA ASN A 99 25.61 -8.79 -3.83
C ASN A 99 24.49 -8.72 -4.87
N LYS A 100 23.87 -9.88 -5.11
CA LYS A 100 22.84 -10.05 -6.10
C LYS A 100 21.47 -9.74 -5.51
N TYR A 101 20.71 -8.94 -6.24
CA TYR A 101 19.35 -8.55 -5.91
C TYR A 101 18.41 -8.84 -7.07
N SER A 102 17.15 -9.10 -6.73
CA SER A 102 16.07 -9.19 -7.69
C SER A 102 14.93 -8.28 -7.31
N VAL A 103 14.28 -7.69 -8.31
CA VAL A 103 12.99 -7.04 -8.17
C VAL A 103 11.96 -7.91 -8.86
N TYR A 104 11.09 -8.51 -8.06
CA TYR A 104 9.92 -9.20 -8.58
C TYR A 104 8.79 -8.20 -8.74
N SER A 105 8.03 -8.31 -9.84
CA SER A 105 6.82 -7.53 -10.05
C SER A 105 5.64 -8.46 -10.29
N LEU A 106 4.58 -8.27 -9.50
CA LEU A 106 3.29 -8.93 -9.66
C LEU A 106 2.29 -7.94 -10.26
N ASN A 107 1.70 -8.29 -11.38
CA ASN A 107 0.59 -7.54 -11.97
C ASN A 107 -0.74 -8.03 -11.39
N LEU A 108 -1.45 -7.17 -10.65
CA LEU A 108 -2.73 -7.49 -10.02
C LEU A 108 -3.93 -7.56 -10.99
N ASP A 109 -3.75 -7.13 -12.24
CA ASP A 109 -4.80 -7.25 -13.24
C ASP A 109 -4.88 -8.67 -13.85
N ASN A 110 -3.77 -9.43 -13.82
CA ASN A 110 -3.70 -10.75 -14.44
C ASN A 110 -2.90 -11.81 -13.67
N GLY A 111 -2.33 -11.46 -12.52
CA GLY A 111 -1.55 -12.36 -11.67
C GLY A 111 -0.16 -12.73 -12.21
N ASN A 112 0.30 -12.10 -13.29
CA ASN A 112 1.62 -12.40 -13.86
C ASN A 112 2.74 -11.86 -12.98
N VAL A 113 3.75 -12.72 -12.74
CA VAL A 113 4.97 -12.36 -12.01
C VAL A 113 6.13 -12.30 -13.00
N SER A 114 6.92 -11.24 -12.90
CA SER A 114 8.20 -11.12 -13.61
C SER A 114 9.34 -10.77 -12.66
N GLN A 115 10.57 -10.94 -13.11
CA GLN A 115 11.77 -10.73 -12.29
C GLN A 115 12.82 -9.97 -13.09
N ASN A 116 13.40 -8.95 -12.47
CA ASN A 116 14.60 -8.27 -12.95
C ASN A 116 15.72 -8.45 -11.91
N THR A 117 16.87 -8.95 -12.34
CA THR A 117 18.01 -9.22 -11.47
C THR A 117 19.12 -8.20 -11.71
N PHE A 118 19.80 -7.79 -10.65
CA PHE A 118 20.96 -6.91 -10.74
C PHE A 118 21.98 -7.18 -9.63
N VAL A 119 23.19 -6.74 -9.85
CA VAL A 119 24.29 -6.77 -8.87
C VAL A 119 24.61 -5.34 -8.48
N ASP A 120 24.64 -5.05 -7.19
CA ASP A 120 25.06 -3.74 -6.67
C ASP A 120 25.74 -3.89 -5.32
N GLU A 121 26.95 -3.37 -5.23
CA GLU A 121 27.71 -3.28 -4.00
C GLU A 121 27.19 -2.14 -3.13
N ASN A 122 27.25 -2.31 -1.81
CA ASN A 122 26.81 -1.31 -0.84
C ASN A 122 25.33 -0.92 -0.92
N PHE A 123 24.49 -1.88 -1.29
CA PHE A 123 23.04 -1.73 -1.23
C PHE A 123 22.59 -1.82 0.25
N MET A 124 22.22 -0.69 0.84
CA MET A 124 22.00 -0.60 2.30
C MET A 124 20.54 -0.40 2.69
N THR A 125 19.61 -0.35 1.74
CA THR A 125 18.26 0.12 2.05
C THR A 125 17.18 -0.94 1.95
N ASN A 126 16.16 -0.80 2.82
CA ASN A 126 14.86 -1.46 2.70
C ASN A 126 13.84 -0.57 1.96
N SER A 127 14.25 0.60 1.50
CA SER A 127 13.39 1.60 0.87
C SER A 127 13.74 1.71 -0.62
N PHE A 128 12.76 1.45 -1.46
CA PHE A 128 12.90 1.51 -2.91
C PHE A 128 11.57 1.89 -3.58
N SER A 129 11.68 2.34 -4.82
CA SER A 129 10.55 2.63 -5.69
C SER A 129 10.84 2.14 -7.11
N VAL A 130 9.80 1.65 -7.81
CA VAL A 130 9.90 1.25 -9.21
C VAL A 130 8.92 2.06 -10.04
N THR A 131 9.41 2.68 -11.10
CA THR A 131 8.62 3.48 -12.04
C THR A 131 9.28 3.44 -13.42
N ASP A 132 8.50 3.32 -14.48
CA ASP A 132 8.98 3.37 -15.87
C ASP A 132 10.17 2.43 -16.14
N ASN A 133 10.08 1.20 -15.67
CA ASN A 133 11.12 0.17 -15.79
C ASN A 133 12.47 0.53 -15.11
N ARG A 134 12.42 1.41 -14.11
CA ARG A 134 13.58 1.85 -13.31
C ARG A 134 13.36 1.57 -11.85
N ILE A 135 14.40 1.13 -11.16
CA ILE A 135 14.45 1.09 -9.71
C ILE A 135 15.22 2.30 -9.18
N TYR A 136 14.67 2.92 -8.14
CA TYR A 136 15.28 3.96 -7.33
C TYR A 136 15.49 3.41 -5.93
N TYR A 137 16.68 3.60 -5.36
CA TYR A 137 17.05 3.08 -4.03
C TYR A 137 18.15 3.93 -3.42
N ILE A 138 18.32 3.84 -2.10
CA ILE A 138 19.29 4.63 -1.35
C ILE A 138 20.64 3.92 -1.35
N LYS A 139 21.71 4.67 -1.58
CA LYS A 139 23.10 4.29 -1.36
C LYS A 139 23.78 5.33 -0.50
N THR A 140 24.85 4.91 0.18
CA THR A 140 25.67 5.79 0.99
C THR A 140 27.09 5.85 0.40
N ASP A 141 27.61 7.07 0.30
CA ASP A 141 28.98 7.34 -0.11
C ASP A 141 29.66 8.11 1.02
N SER A 142 30.60 7.46 1.68
CA SER A 142 31.27 7.99 2.89
C SER A 142 30.28 8.35 4.01
N LEU A 143 29.87 9.60 4.10
CA LEU A 143 28.99 10.14 5.15
C LEU A 143 27.64 10.63 4.62
N LYS A 144 27.40 10.56 3.31
CA LYS A 144 26.21 11.14 2.69
C LYS A 144 25.46 10.11 1.87
N SER A 145 24.13 10.06 2.07
CA SER A 145 23.26 9.24 1.26
C SER A 145 22.81 9.95 -0.01
N TYR A 146 22.54 9.16 -1.05
CA TYR A 146 22.04 9.61 -2.33
C TYR A 146 21.06 8.59 -2.91
N VAL A 147 20.29 8.97 -3.93
CA VAL A 147 19.45 8.03 -4.67
C VAL A 147 20.23 7.50 -5.87
N ALA A 148 20.37 6.18 -5.93
CA ALA A 148 20.79 5.49 -7.14
C ALA A 148 19.55 5.15 -7.99
N CYS A 149 19.68 5.32 -9.30
CA CYS A 149 18.66 4.89 -10.27
C CYS A 149 19.29 3.90 -11.24
N ARG A 150 18.59 2.80 -11.52
CA ARG A 150 18.99 1.81 -12.51
C ARG A 150 17.83 1.51 -13.43
N ASP A 151 18.09 1.57 -14.73
CA ASP A 151 17.15 1.21 -15.78
C ASP A 151 17.32 -0.28 -16.12
N PHE A 152 16.25 -1.06 -16.03
CA PHE A 152 16.31 -2.51 -16.26
C PHE A 152 16.48 -2.89 -17.73
N SER A 153 16.07 -2.03 -18.66
CA SER A 153 16.18 -2.32 -20.09
C SER A 153 17.59 -2.10 -20.62
N SER A 154 18.26 -1.04 -20.17
CA SER A 154 19.55 -0.59 -20.69
C SER A 154 20.72 -0.79 -19.75
N ASP A 155 20.44 -1.25 -18.54
CA ASP A 155 21.37 -1.32 -17.40
C ASP A 155 22.07 0.02 -17.06
N LYS A 156 21.53 1.12 -17.57
CA LYS A 156 22.07 2.46 -17.31
C LYS A 156 21.87 2.81 -15.84
N LYS A 157 22.95 3.27 -15.22
CA LYS A 157 22.97 3.74 -13.83
C LYS A 157 23.12 5.25 -13.78
N SER A 158 22.47 5.87 -12.79
CA SER A 158 22.65 7.29 -12.47
C SER A 158 22.62 7.51 -10.96
N LYS A 159 23.21 8.63 -10.53
CA LYS A 159 23.31 9.08 -9.15
C LYS A 159 22.60 10.43 -9.04
N ILE A 160 21.70 10.55 -8.06
CA ILE A 160 20.98 11.79 -7.75
C ILE A 160 21.39 12.20 -6.33
N THR A 161 22.02 13.35 -6.19
CA THR A 161 22.52 13.87 -4.91
C THR A 161 21.64 15.01 -4.42
N PHE A 162 21.58 15.20 -3.11
CA PHE A 162 20.75 16.19 -2.45
C PHE A 162 21.58 17.03 -1.47
N SER A 163 20.99 18.11 -0.95
CA SER A 163 21.58 18.97 0.09
C SER A 163 21.72 18.23 1.41
N ASP A 164 20.76 17.38 1.76
CA ASP A 164 20.72 16.58 2.98
C ASP A 164 20.69 15.06 2.68
N ASN A 165 20.74 14.24 3.71
CA ASN A 165 20.66 12.79 3.60
C ASN A 165 19.26 12.33 3.18
N VAL A 166 19.23 11.31 2.33
CA VAL A 166 17.98 10.65 1.91
C VAL A 166 17.55 9.69 3.03
N ASN A 167 16.35 9.88 3.52
CA ASN A 167 15.73 9.01 4.53
C ASN A 167 14.99 7.83 3.91
N GLU A 168 14.20 8.10 2.87
CA GLU A 168 13.45 7.07 2.18
C GLU A 168 13.23 7.37 0.70
N VAL A 169 12.95 6.32 -0.06
CA VAL A 169 12.47 6.38 -1.45
C VAL A 169 11.14 5.64 -1.50
N PHE A 170 10.11 6.26 -2.05
CA PHE A 170 8.76 5.69 -2.08
C PHE A 170 8.06 5.93 -3.42
N ASN A 171 7.00 5.19 -3.66
CA ASN A 171 6.11 5.39 -4.81
C ASN A 171 4.81 6.02 -4.36
N ASN A 172 4.28 6.96 -5.15
CA ASN A 172 2.92 7.45 -5.02
C ASN A 172 2.33 7.67 -6.40
N ASN A 173 1.21 7.04 -6.69
CA ASN A 173 0.49 7.13 -7.95
C ASN A 173 1.39 6.91 -9.19
N GLY A 174 2.22 5.87 -9.17
CA GLY A 174 3.12 5.50 -10.27
C GLY A 174 4.30 6.45 -10.50
N LYS A 175 4.62 7.31 -9.53
CA LYS A 175 5.79 8.20 -9.56
C LYS A 175 6.70 7.90 -8.39
N SER A 176 8.00 8.01 -8.59
CA SER A 176 9.01 7.82 -7.55
C SER A 176 9.38 9.13 -6.89
N TYR A 177 9.56 9.07 -5.57
CA TYR A 177 9.91 10.21 -4.73
C TYR A 177 11.05 9.84 -3.78
N ALA A 178 11.82 10.84 -3.38
CA ALA A 178 12.76 10.76 -2.27
C ALA A 178 12.35 11.74 -1.18
N ARG A 179 12.39 11.32 0.08
CA ARG A 179 12.27 12.18 1.23
C ARG A 179 13.63 12.29 1.92
N LEU A 180 14.01 13.50 2.25
CA LEU A 180 15.24 13.79 2.98
C LEU A 180 15.03 13.78 4.50
N CYS A 181 16.12 13.83 5.24
CA CYS A 181 16.08 13.88 6.69
C CYS A 181 15.51 15.19 7.27
N ASP A 182 15.53 16.28 6.50
CA ASP A 182 14.88 17.55 6.83
C ASP A 182 13.36 17.58 6.56
N GLY A 183 12.80 16.51 6.02
CA GLY A 183 11.37 16.41 5.66
C GLY A 183 11.06 16.81 4.22
N SER A 184 12.00 17.37 3.48
CA SER A 184 11.82 17.77 2.08
C SER A 184 11.56 16.56 1.18
N ILE A 185 10.56 16.66 0.29
CA ILE A 185 10.20 15.64 -0.68
C ILE A 185 10.53 16.10 -2.09
N TYR A 186 11.18 15.22 -2.83
CA TYR A 186 11.58 15.42 -4.22
C TYR A 186 10.96 14.34 -5.11
N LYS A 187 10.36 14.76 -6.23
CA LYS A 187 9.96 13.84 -7.30
C LYS A 187 11.20 13.47 -8.11
N LEU A 188 11.41 12.17 -8.30
CA LEU A 188 12.56 11.60 -9.00
C LEU A 188 12.29 11.47 -10.51
N SER A 189 13.33 11.67 -11.28
CA SER A 189 13.46 11.29 -12.69
C SER A 189 14.78 10.53 -12.87
N GLN A 190 15.10 10.08 -14.08
CA GLN A 190 16.26 9.22 -14.35
C GLN A 190 17.58 9.73 -13.75
N SER A 191 17.82 11.04 -13.78
CA SER A 191 19.10 11.63 -13.36
C SER A 191 18.96 12.95 -12.59
N SER A 192 17.73 13.32 -12.24
CA SER A 192 17.44 14.58 -11.54
C SER A 192 16.28 14.42 -10.57
N ALA A 193 16.12 15.40 -9.70
CA ALA A 193 15.02 15.48 -8.76
C ALA A 193 14.47 16.91 -8.71
N THR A 194 13.15 17.01 -8.50
CA THR A 194 12.44 18.29 -8.38
C THR A 194 11.76 18.35 -7.04
N TYR A 195 12.00 19.38 -6.26
CA TYR A 195 11.29 19.63 -5.00
C TYR A 195 9.78 19.76 -5.22
N VAL A 196 8.99 19.13 -4.37
CA VAL A 196 7.53 19.13 -4.50
C VAL A 196 6.80 19.48 -3.21
N ALA A 197 7.32 19.07 -2.06
CA ALA A 197 6.64 19.26 -0.79
C ALA A 197 7.61 19.14 0.38
N ASP A 198 7.10 19.44 1.57
CA ASP A 198 7.81 19.28 2.84
C ASP A 198 6.83 18.70 3.87
N THR A 199 7.22 17.65 4.56
CA THR A 199 6.44 17.00 5.63
C THR A 199 6.77 17.52 7.01
N GLY A 200 7.73 18.42 7.13
CA GLY A 200 8.32 18.83 8.41
C GLY A 200 9.30 17.78 8.94
N GLU A 201 9.45 17.71 10.24
CA GLU A 201 10.42 16.85 10.91
C GLU A 201 10.40 15.38 10.49
N LEU A 202 11.45 14.67 10.85
CA LEU A 202 11.76 13.28 10.50
C LEU A 202 10.79 12.29 11.17
N LYS A 203 9.57 12.18 10.62
CA LYS A 203 8.55 11.22 11.05
C LYS A 203 8.18 10.31 9.88
N ASN A 204 7.73 9.08 10.17
CA ASN A 204 7.28 8.19 9.11
C ASN A 204 6.16 8.82 8.30
N ILE A 205 6.15 8.54 7.01
CA ILE A 205 5.07 8.93 6.11
C ILE A 205 4.44 7.68 5.46
N TYR A 206 3.17 7.82 5.10
CA TYR A 206 2.37 6.76 4.47
C TYR A 206 1.64 7.34 3.26
N ASN A 207 1.41 6.53 2.26
CA ASN A 207 0.58 6.93 1.13
C ASN A 207 -0.87 7.14 1.59
N ALA A 208 -1.40 8.33 1.32
CA ALA A 208 -2.78 8.68 1.68
C ALA A 208 -3.69 8.88 0.47
N GLY A 209 -3.21 8.60 -0.74
CA GLY A 209 -3.98 8.75 -1.98
C GLY A 209 -3.18 9.41 -3.09
N ILE A 210 -3.84 9.72 -4.20
CA ILE A 210 -3.22 10.29 -5.40
C ILE A 210 -2.52 11.62 -5.07
N ASN A 211 -1.20 11.65 -5.25
CA ASN A 211 -0.33 12.79 -4.93
C ASN A 211 -0.47 13.28 -3.48
N ARG A 212 -0.71 12.38 -2.53
CA ARG A 212 -0.85 12.71 -1.10
C ARG A 212 -0.12 11.71 -0.23
N VAL A 213 0.53 12.23 0.79
CA VAL A 213 1.12 11.46 1.89
C VAL A 213 0.57 11.99 3.21
N ILE A 214 0.58 11.16 4.24
CA ILE A 214 0.25 11.55 5.61
C ILE A 214 1.45 11.24 6.51
N ASN A 215 1.77 12.13 7.43
CA ASN A 215 2.79 11.89 8.45
C ASN A 215 2.14 11.33 9.75
N GLU A 216 2.95 10.86 10.66
CA GLU A 216 2.51 10.31 11.96
C GLU A 216 1.74 11.32 12.82
N ASP A 217 1.90 12.62 12.61
CA ASP A 217 1.14 13.66 13.30
C ASP A 217 -0.27 13.84 12.73
N GLY A 218 -0.62 13.14 11.68
CA GLY A 218 -1.94 13.23 11.04
C GLY A 218 -2.06 14.39 10.03
N PHE A 219 -0.95 14.95 9.55
CA PHE A 219 -0.99 15.94 8.47
C PHE A 219 -0.90 15.25 7.11
N ILE A 220 -1.95 15.42 6.31
CA ILE A 220 -1.96 15.07 4.90
C ILE A 220 -1.27 16.19 4.13
N VAL A 221 -0.22 15.84 3.40
CA VAL A 221 0.55 16.76 2.56
C VAL A 221 0.33 16.43 1.10
N SER A 222 0.01 17.44 0.31
CA SER A 222 -0.14 17.32 -1.15
C SER A 222 1.24 17.41 -1.83
N LEU A 223 1.56 16.42 -2.66
CA LEU A 223 2.77 16.38 -3.48
C LEU A 223 2.65 17.23 -4.77
N SER A 224 1.53 17.92 -4.98
CA SER A 224 1.32 18.76 -6.14
C SER A 224 1.46 20.25 -5.84
N ASP A 225 1.07 20.70 -4.65
CA ASP A 225 1.01 22.12 -4.29
C ASP A 225 1.48 22.40 -2.84
N ASN A 226 2.02 21.39 -2.16
CA ASN A 226 2.48 21.45 -0.76
C ASN A 226 1.39 21.90 0.25
N SER A 227 0.10 21.82 -0.13
CA SER A 227 -0.99 22.12 0.81
C SER A 227 -1.08 21.05 1.90
N ARG A 228 -1.51 21.45 3.11
CA ARG A 228 -1.61 20.60 4.29
C ARG A 228 -3.01 20.58 4.87
N ASN A 229 -3.48 19.37 5.22
CA ASN A 229 -4.74 19.15 5.90
C ASN A 229 -4.53 18.26 7.11
N TYR A 230 -5.14 18.59 8.24
CA TYR A 230 -5.04 17.81 9.47
C TYR A 230 -6.19 16.82 9.60
N VAL A 231 -5.86 15.58 9.95
CA VAL A 231 -6.81 14.51 10.30
C VAL A 231 -6.55 14.09 11.73
N SER A 232 -7.45 14.41 12.64
CA SER A 232 -7.27 14.09 14.06
C SER A 232 -7.51 12.60 14.36
N ASN A 233 -6.70 12.03 15.24
CA ASN A 233 -6.92 10.76 15.95
C ASN A 233 -6.93 9.48 15.12
N ALA A 234 -6.48 9.46 13.87
CA ALA A 234 -6.30 8.25 13.10
C ALA A 234 -4.82 7.86 13.06
N ALA A 235 -4.52 6.58 13.12
CA ALA A 235 -3.21 6.08 12.73
C ALA A 235 -2.98 6.40 11.24
N ALA A 236 -1.77 6.84 10.88
CA ALA A 236 -1.50 7.35 9.53
C ALA A 236 -1.72 6.30 8.43
N GLU A 237 -1.45 5.03 8.73
CA GLU A 237 -1.71 3.87 7.85
C GLU A 237 -3.19 3.62 7.58
N ASN A 238 -4.07 4.14 8.43
CA ASN A 238 -5.52 3.98 8.38
C ASN A 238 -6.25 5.21 7.81
N VAL A 239 -5.56 5.97 6.96
CA VAL A 239 -6.11 7.15 6.28
C VAL A 239 -5.97 7.02 4.78
N SER A 240 -7.04 7.30 4.05
CA SER A 240 -7.04 7.34 2.59
C SER A 240 -7.86 8.52 2.06
N VAL A 241 -7.41 9.10 0.95
CA VAL A 241 -8.05 10.27 0.33
C VAL A 241 -8.36 9.99 -1.13
N SER A 242 -9.60 10.18 -1.51
CA SER A 242 -10.07 10.08 -2.90
C SER A 242 -11.17 11.10 -3.17
N ASP A 243 -11.13 11.77 -4.32
CA ASP A 243 -12.14 12.73 -4.78
C ASP A 243 -12.57 13.77 -3.72
N GLY A 244 -11.56 14.34 -3.02
CA GLY A 244 -11.80 15.35 -1.98
C GLY A 244 -12.38 14.81 -0.66
N LYS A 245 -12.56 13.51 -0.55
CA LYS A 245 -13.05 12.82 0.65
C LYS A 245 -11.89 12.21 1.41
N ILE A 246 -11.92 12.31 2.74
CA ILE A 246 -10.95 11.68 3.63
C ILE A 246 -11.65 10.54 4.37
N TYR A 247 -11.15 9.34 4.20
CA TYR A 247 -11.56 8.15 4.93
C TYR A 247 -10.52 7.86 5.99
N SER A 248 -10.96 7.65 7.24
CA SER A 248 -10.05 7.35 8.34
C SER A 248 -10.68 6.38 9.33
N ALA A 249 -9.96 5.31 9.67
CA ALA A 249 -10.42 4.37 10.68
C ALA A 249 -9.83 4.72 12.04
N VAL A 250 -10.70 4.78 13.04
CA VAL A 250 -10.34 5.02 14.45
C VAL A 250 -11.14 4.07 15.33
N ASN A 251 -10.43 3.24 16.09
CA ASN A 251 -11.03 2.18 16.87
C ASN A 251 -11.93 1.27 15.99
N TYR A 252 -13.20 1.14 16.31
CA TYR A 252 -14.21 0.34 15.59
C TYR A 252 -15.11 1.22 14.71
N ARG A 253 -14.59 2.32 14.18
CA ARG A 253 -15.33 3.26 13.34
C ARG A 253 -14.53 3.69 12.14
N LEU A 254 -15.17 3.66 10.98
CA LEU A 254 -14.69 4.30 9.76
C LEU A 254 -15.40 5.64 9.59
N ASN A 255 -14.62 6.71 9.45
CA ASN A 255 -15.10 8.07 9.27
C ASN A 255 -14.91 8.51 7.83
N LEU A 256 -15.88 9.21 7.30
CA LEU A 256 -15.84 9.95 6.04
C LEU A 256 -15.92 11.45 6.34
N LYS A 257 -14.85 12.19 6.08
CA LYS A 257 -14.80 13.65 6.18
C LYS A 257 -14.86 14.26 4.77
N THR A 258 -15.81 15.15 4.57
CA THR A 258 -15.92 16.02 3.38
C THR A 258 -15.65 17.46 3.80
N SER A 259 -15.73 18.43 2.86
CA SER A 259 -15.65 19.86 3.15
C SER A 259 -16.78 20.34 4.08
N GLU A 260 -17.94 19.69 4.04
CA GLU A 260 -19.15 20.14 4.71
C GLU A 260 -19.38 19.41 6.04
N LYS A 261 -19.12 18.12 6.11
CA LYS A 261 -19.49 17.27 7.25
C LYS A 261 -18.61 16.06 7.43
N THR A 262 -18.69 15.51 8.64
CA THR A 262 -18.12 14.21 8.97
C THR A 262 -19.23 13.22 9.26
N LYS A 263 -19.19 12.09 8.58
CA LYS A 263 -20.08 10.94 8.78
C LYS A 263 -19.28 9.76 9.29
N SER A 264 -19.92 8.77 9.86
CA SER A 264 -19.24 7.56 10.33
C SER A 264 -20.08 6.30 10.16
N VAL A 265 -19.42 5.15 10.10
CA VAL A 265 -20.01 3.81 10.14
C VAL A 265 -19.22 2.95 11.11
N SER A 266 -19.87 2.00 11.78
CA SER A 266 -19.19 1.03 12.64
C SER A 266 -18.55 -0.06 11.78
N ILE A 267 -17.36 -0.51 12.19
CA ILE A 267 -16.67 -1.68 11.64
C ILE A 267 -16.50 -2.72 12.76
N PRO A 268 -16.58 -4.03 12.45
CA PRO A 268 -16.64 -5.07 13.47
C PRO A 268 -15.30 -5.34 14.16
N ASP A 269 -14.18 -4.92 13.55
CA ASP A 269 -12.83 -5.14 14.07
C ASP A 269 -11.95 -3.93 13.80
N ARG A 270 -10.71 -3.94 14.30
CA ARG A 270 -9.71 -2.90 14.03
C ARG A 270 -9.29 -2.92 12.56
N ALA A 271 -9.03 -1.75 12.02
CA ALA A 271 -8.50 -1.62 10.68
C ALA A 271 -6.99 -1.81 10.67
N THR A 272 -6.53 -2.73 9.83
CA THR A 272 -5.12 -2.89 9.45
C THR A 272 -4.74 -1.89 8.36
N ALA A 273 -5.65 -1.63 7.41
CA ALA A 273 -5.43 -0.67 6.35
C ALA A 273 -6.75 -0.09 5.83
N VAL A 274 -6.70 1.17 5.38
CA VAL A 274 -7.80 1.86 4.71
C VAL A 274 -7.31 2.30 3.33
N VAL A 275 -8.05 1.94 2.29
CA VAL A 275 -7.77 2.36 0.92
C VAL A 275 -9.04 2.87 0.25
N SER A 276 -8.89 3.76 -0.73
CA SER A 276 -10.04 4.34 -1.42
C SER A 276 -9.80 4.46 -2.92
N TYR A 277 -10.89 4.42 -3.67
CA TYR A 277 -10.91 4.68 -5.09
C TYR A 277 -12.23 5.35 -5.48
N LYS A 278 -12.17 6.57 -6.03
CA LYS A 278 -13.36 7.37 -6.32
C LYS A 278 -14.27 7.49 -5.09
N ASN A 279 -15.52 7.09 -5.22
CA ASN A 279 -16.53 7.16 -4.15
C ASN A 279 -16.59 5.91 -3.25
N GLN A 280 -15.65 4.99 -3.40
CA GLN A 280 -15.57 3.76 -2.61
C GLN A 280 -14.39 3.80 -1.65
N CYS A 281 -14.55 3.16 -0.52
CA CYS A 281 -13.50 2.93 0.47
C CYS A 281 -13.53 1.45 0.87
N ALA A 282 -12.38 0.82 0.95
CA ALA A 282 -12.25 -0.51 1.50
C ALA A 282 -11.38 -0.49 2.75
N VAL A 283 -11.76 -1.30 3.72
CA VAL A 283 -11.05 -1.49 4.98
C VAL A 283 -10.65 -2.95 5.08
N LEU A 284 -9.35 -3.19 5.24
CA LEU A 284 -8.84 -4.48 5.66
C LEU A 284 -8.82 -4.50 7.19
N LEU A 285 -9.47 -5.47 7.79
CA LEU A 285 -9.55 -5.67 9.24
C LEU A 285 -8.45 -6.62 9.75
N ASP A 286 -8.16 -6.56 11.04
CA ASP A 286 -7.12 -7.40 11.68
C ASP A 286 -7.39 -8.90 11.54
N ASN A 287 -8.65 -9.30 11.43
CA ASN A 287 -9.06 -10.69 11.19
C ASN A 287 -8.93 -11.12 9.71
N GLY A 288 -8.47 -10.27 8.82
CA GLY A 288 -8.32 -10.53 7.39
C GLY A 288 -9.59 -10.28 6.57
N THR A 289 -10.69 -9.87 7.19
CA THR A 289 -11.92 -9.52 6.47
C THR A 289 -11.76 -8.18 5.75
N VAL A 290 -12.31 -8.08 4.55
CA VAL A 290 -12.39 -6.82 3.79
C VAL A 290 -13.83 -6.34 3.78
N GLN A 291 -14.05 -5.08 4.18
CA GLN A 291 -15.32 -4.40 4.03
C GLN A 291 -15.21 -3.26 3.05
N VAL A 292 -16.17 -3.15 2.14
CA VAL A 292 -16.23 -2.08 1.12
C VAL A 292 -17.43 -1.20 1.40
N PHE A 293 -17.20 0.12 1.38
CA PHE A 293 -18.20 1.13 1.67
C PHE A 293 -18.31 2.11 0.51
N GLY A 294 -19.54 2.41 0.10
CA GLY A 294 -19.86 3.56 -0.75
C GLY A 294 -20.11 4.81 0.09
N SER A 295 -20.16 5.97 -0.53
CA SER A 295 -20.42 7.23 0.19
C SER A 295 -21.83 7.31 0.81
N GLY A 296 -22.77 6.46 0.39
CA GLY A 296 -24.11 6.36 0.95
C GLY A 296 -24.21 5.57 2.25
N ASP A 297 -23.21 4.75 2.57
CA ASP A 297 -23.23 3.85 3.73
C ASP A 297 -22.89 4.56 5.06
N PHE A 298 -22.50 5.82 4.99
CA PHE A 298 -22.11 6.60 6.16
C PHE A 298 -23.28 7.39 6.74
N GLU A 299 -23.56 7.22 8.02
CA GLU A 299 -24.56 7.97 8.76
C GLU A 299 -24.03 9.35 9.21
N GLU A 300 -24.93 10.33 9.32
CA GLU A 300 -24.57 11.62 9.89
C GLU A 300 -24.32 11.48 11.39
N LYS A 301 -23.18 11.99 11.86
CA LYS A 301 -22.89 12.07 13.29
C LYS A 301 -23.92 12.98 13.93
N LYS A 302 -24.87 12.45 14.70
CA LYS A 302 -25.76 13.26 15.53
C LYS A 302 -24.89 14.01 16.54
N THR A 303 -24.68 15.29 16.34
CA THR A 303 -24.23 16.18 17.40
C THR A 303 -25.39 16.25 18.40
N ASN A 304 -25.23 15.60 19.54
CA ASN A 304 -26.13 15.86 20.68
C ASN A 304 -25.95 17.32 21.03
N GLY A 305 -26.86 18.16 20.54
CA GLY A 305 -27.05 19.50 21.06
C GLY A 305 -27.42 19.36 22.54
N ASN A 306 -26.61 19.95 23.38
CA ASN A 306 -26.85 20.04 24.80
C ASN A 306 -28.00 21.03 24.99
N ASP A 307 -29.26 20.57 24.82
CA ASP A 307 -30.40 21.27 25.36
C ASP A 307 -30.60 20.75 26.77
N GLY A 308 -30.24 21.62 27.72
CA GLY A 308 -30.52 21.42 29.12
C GLY A 308 -32.03 21.37 29.35
N SER A 309 -32.54 20.22 29.73
CA SER A 309 -33.70 20.09 30.63
C SER A 309 -33.50 18.85 31.47
N ASN A 310 -33.37 19.09 32.77
CA ASN A 310 -33.55 18.09 33.79
C ASN A 310 -34.89 17.42 33.57
N ASP A 311 -34.91 16.08 33.60
CA ASP A 311 -35.92 15.38 34.41
C ASP A 311 -35.55 13.90 34.59
N ASP A 312 -35.95 13.44 35.77
CA ASP A 312 -35.64 12.25 36.52
C ASP A 312 -36.00 10.89 35.88
N HIS A 313 -35.20 9.90 36.29
CA HIS A 313 -35.56 8.49 36.54
C HIS A 313 -36.28 7.68 35.45
N ASN A 314 -35.60 6.76 34.79
CA ASN A 314 -35.81 5.35 35.06
C ASN A 314 -34.83 4.44 34.34
N SER A 315 -34.29 3.47 35.07
CA SER A 315 -33.45 2.36 34.60
C SER A 315 -34.22 1.41 33.68
N SER A 316 -33.75 1.20 32.48
CA SER A 316 -33.91 -0.07 31.80
C SER A 316 -32.70 -0.32 30.91
N LYS A 317 -31.89 -1.34 31.32
CA LYS A 317 -30.91 -1.97 30.46
C LYS A 317 -31.63 -2.54 29.24
N SER A 318 -31.41 -1.96 28.07
CA SER A 318 -31.67 -2.65 26.82
C SER A 318 -30.34 -3.15 26.29
N ASP A 319 -30.11 -4.45 26.34
CA ASP A 319 -29.08 -5.15 25.61
C ASP A 319 -29.28 -4.85 24.11
N ILE A 320 -28.42 -4.02 23.57
CA ILE A 320 -28.37 -3.83 22.11
C ILE A 320 -27.57 -5.00 21.59
N GLN A 321 -28.29 -6.02 21.11
CA GLN A 321 -27.72 -7.07 20.26
C GLN A 321 -27.13 -6.39 19.01
N PRO A 322 -25.92 -6.76 18.57
CA PRO A 322 -25.41 -6.28 17.31
C PRO A 322 -26.32 -6.80 16.19
N ASN A 323 -26.92 -5.91 15.44
CA ASN A 323 -27.62 -6.26 14.22
C ASN A 323 -26.60 -6.84 13.26
N ASN A 324 -26.63 -8.16 13.07
CA ASN A 324 -25.99 -8.87 11.97
C ASN A 324 -26.73 -8.49 10.68
N SER A 325 -26.45 -7.34 10.12
CA SER A 325 -26.83 -7.04 8.74
C SER A 325 -25.70 -7.56 7.85
N GLU A 326 -25.91 -8.77 7.30
CA GLU A 326 -25.16 -9.24 6.16
C GLU A 326 -25.45 -8.29 4.99
N TYR A 327 -24.43 -7.57 4.53
CA TYR A 327 -24.55 -6.74 3.35
C TYR A 327 -24.36 -7.59 2.10
N LEU A 328 -25.47 -7.91 1.44
CA LEU A 328 -25.49 -8.44 0.08
C LEU A 328 -25.30 -7.28 -0.89
N PHE A 329 -24.22 -7.29 -1.65
CA PHE A 329 -24.08 -6.41 -2.81
C PHE A 329 -24.92 -6.92 -3.97
N SER A 330 -25.37 -6.04 -4.88
CA SER A 330 -26.29 -6.30 -5.97
C SER A 330 -25.84 -7.40 -6.95
N ASP A 331 -24.65 -7.90 -6.85
CA ASP A 331 -24.03 -8.92 -7.70
C ASP A 331 -23.83 -10.27 -6.98
N GLY A 332 -24.32 -10.44 -5.75
CA GLY A 332 -24.29 -11.72 -5.04
C GLY A 332 -22.91 -12.18 -4.58
N ILE A 333 -21.92 -11.29 -4.48
CA ILE A 333 -20.59 -11.62 -3.98
C ILE A 333 -20.57 -11.33 -2.48
N VAL A 334 -20.51 -12.39 -1.66
CA VAL A 334 -20.33 -12.30 -0.21
C VAL A 334 -18.84 -12.29 0.09
N TYR A 335 -18.35 -11.22 0.69
CA TYR A 335 -17.01 -11.15 1.26
C TYR A 335 -17.10 -11.46 2.74
N GLY A 336 -16.77 -12.67 3.12
CA GLY A 336 -16.70 -13.05 4.50
C GLY A 336 -16.58 -14.56 4.68
N ILE A 337 -15.64 -14.92 5.45
CA ILE A 337 -15.69 -15.78 6.64
C ILE A 337 -14.44 -15.51 7.41
#